data_18ea801232e934417c369ee329aaacad
#
_entry.id   18ea801232e934417c369ee329aaacad
#
_cell.length_a   1.000
_cell.length_b   1.000
_cell.length_c   1.000
_cell.angle_alpha   90.00
_cell.angle_beta   90.00
_cell.angle_gamma   90.00
#
_symmetry.space_group_name_H-M   'P 1'
#
loop_
_entity.id
_entity.type
_entity.pdbx_description
1 polymer ?
#
loop_
_entity_poly.entity_id
_entity_poly.type
_entity_poly.pdbx_seq_one_letter_code
_entity_poly.pdbx_strand_id
1 'polypeptide(L)'
;MKEKITLTLFCEKEATLISKIVLIFTRKKLQIDHFWVDICEHTSLYKIRIGYWDDETNSKTIVAILERIIEVFCCYTQNEKELETHQILLFKIPIIHKKQITRFPISYLFQEKEHWICCGKIANEHFYTLQNTLTQSTLQFN
;
A
#
# COMPACT_ATOMS: atom_id res chain seq x y z
N MET A 1 -8.69 3.46 -22.77
CA MET A 1 -9.50 4.50 -22.11
C MET A 1 -8.87 4.88 -20.79
N LYS A 2 -8.68 6.17 -20.56
CA LYS A 2 -8.05 6.67 -19.33
C LYS A 2 -9.08 6.88 -18.24
N GLU A 3 -8.72 6.51 -17.04
CA GLU A 3 -9.53 6.73 -15.84
C GLU A 3 -8.65 7.28 -14.72
N LYS A 4 -9.29 7.81 -13.70
CA LYS A 4 -8.56 8.32 -12.53
C LYS A 4 -8.15 7.14 -11.65
N ILE A 5 -6.87 7.09 -11.35
CA ILE A 5 -6.27 6.02 -10.56
C ILE A 5 -5.58 6.62 -9.34
N THR A 6 -5.75 5.96 -8.21
CA THR A 6 -5.00 6.26 -6.99
C THR A 6 -4.04 5.11 -6.74
N LEU A 7 -2.76 5.43 -6.72
CA LEU A 7 -1.71 4.47 -6.40
C LEU A 7 -1.26 4.73 -4.97
N THR A 8 -1.18 3.68 -4.17
CA THR A 8 -0.67 3.73 -2.80
C THR A 8 0.52 2.80 -2.69
N LEU A 9 1.65 3.31 -2.22
CA LEU A 9 2.82 2.48 -1.98
C LEU A 9 3.38 2.74 -0.59
N PHE A 10 4.03 1.73 -0.05
CA PHE A 10 4.75 1.81 1.20
C PHE A 10 6.22 1.55 0.94
N CYS A 11 7.08 2.41 1.43
CA CYS A 11 8.51 2.34 1.18
C CYS A 11 9.32 2.78 2.38
N GLU A 12 10.64 2.55 2.31
CA GLU A 12 11.55 3.05 3.33
C GLU A 12 11.50 4.57 3.39
N LYS A 13 11.75 5.10 4.57
CA LYS A 13 11.75 6.55 4.82
C LYS A 13 13.05 7.17 4.30
N GLU A 14 13.10 7.38 3.00
CA GLU A 14 14.22 8.02 2.31
C GLU A 14 13.73 9.09 1.34
N ALA A 15 14.19 10.32 1.52
CA ALA A 15 13.77 11.45 0.69
C ALA A 15 14.11 11.26 -0.79
N THR A 16 15.19 10.56 -1.10
CA THR A 16 15.62 10.30 -2.48
C THR A 16 14.62 9.42 -3.25
N LEU A 17 13.83 8.60 -2.55
CA LEU A 17 12.80 7.77 -3.18
C LEU A 17 11.68 8.61 -3.77
N ILE A 18 11.32 9.71 -3.12
CA ILE A 18 10.28 10.62 -3.60
C ILE A 18 10.65 11.14 -4.98
N SER A 19 11.88 11.61 -5.15
CA SER A 19 12.38 12.09 -6.44
C SER A 19 12.40 11.00 -7.50
N LYS A 20 12.83 9.79 -7.15
CA LYS A 20 12.84 8.64 -8.05
C LYS A 20 11.43 8.31 -8.57
N ILE A 21 10.47 8.28 -7.66
CA ILE A 21 9.08 7.94 -8.00
C ILE A 21 8.48 9.00 -8.92
N VAL A 22 8.65 10.28 -8.58
CA VAL A 22 8.17 11.39 -9.41
C VAL A 22 8.78 11.31 -10.81
N LEU A 23 10.06 10.99 -10.89
CA LEU A 23 10.76 10.90 -12.18
C LEU A 23 10.17 9.78 -13.06
N ILE A 24 9.78 8.66 -12.48
CA ILE A 24 9.13 7.57 -13.23
C ILE A 24 7.83 8.06 -13.86
N PHE A 25 7.00 8.76 -13.11
CA PHE A 25 5.75 9.33 -13.64
C PHE A 25 6.01 10.38 -14.71
N THR A 26 7.01 11.22 -14.52
CA THR A 26 7.42 12.24 -15.49
C THR A 26 7.87 11.62 -16.81
N ARG A 27 8.71 10.59 -16.73
CA ARG A 27 9.21 9.89 -17.93
C ARG A 27 8.09 9.19 -18.71
N LYS A 28 7.08 8.72 -18.00
CA LYS A 28 5.90 8.09 -18.61
C LYS A 28 4.88 9.12 -19.08
N LYS A 29 5.15 10.40 -18.86
CA LYS A 29 4.27 11.52 -19.24
C LYS A 29 2.86 11.38 -18.65
N LEU A 30 2.78 10.89 -17.43
CA LEU A 30 1.52 10.75 -16.72
C LEU A 30 1.17 12.05 -16.02
N GLN A 31 -0.09 12.42 -16.08
CA GLN A 31 -0.60 13.60 -15.41
C GLN A 31 -0.89 13.26 -13.94
N ILE A 32 -0.12 13.83 -13.03
CA ILE A 32 -0.33 13.68 -11.60
C ILE A 32 -1.31 14.75 -11.12
N ASP A 33 -2.40 14.34 -10.49
CA ASP A 33 -3.38 15.27 -9.90
C ASP A 33 -2.98 15.64 -8.48
N HIS A 34 -2.51 14.67 -7.70
CA HIS A 34 -2.06 14.90 -6.35
C HIS A 34 -0.97 13.91 -5.96
N PHE A 35 -0.17 14.33 -4.99
CA PHE A 35 0.95 13.55 -4.51
C PHE A 35 1.09 13.80 -3.01
N TRP A 36 0.89 12.75 -2.20
CA TRP A 36 0.87 12.85 -0.74
C TRP A 36 1.90 11.91 -0.15
N VAL A 37 2.65 12.39 0.82
CA VAL A 37 3.63 11.60 1.56
C VAL A 37 3.30 11.70 3.04
N ASP A 38 2.99 10.56 3.65
CA ASP A 38 2.76 10.46 5.08
C ASP A 38 3.78 9.54 5.72
N ILE A 39 4.09 9.76 6.99
CA ILE A 39 4.90 8.84 7.78
C ILE A 39 3.97 7.97 8.59
N CYS A 40 4.12 6.65 8.46
CA CYS A 40 3.32 5.70 9.22
C CYS A 40 3.84 5.62 10.65
N GLU A 41 2.98 5.89 11.63
CA GLU A 41 3.37 6.01 13.04
C GLU A 41 3.97 4.72 13.62
N HIS A 42 3.38 3.58 13.30
CA HIS A 42 3.76 2.30 13.90
C HIS A 42 4.91 1.57 13.20
N THR A 43 5.19 1.93 11.96
CA THR A 43 6.16 1.21 11.12
C THR A 43 7.34 2.06 10.68
N SER A 44 7.24 3.37 10.83
CA SER A 44 8.22 4.36 10.35
C SER A 44 8.49 4.28 8.85
N LEU A 45 7.52 3.80 8.08
CA LEU A 45 7.59 3.79 6.62
C LEU A 45 6.92 5.04 6.05
N TYR A 46 7.27 5.38 4.81
CA TYR A 46 6.49 6.34 4.05
C TYR A 46 5.30 5.63 3.43
N LYS A 47 4.14 6.28 3.50
CA LYS A 47 2.96 5.95 2.71
C LYS A 47 2.81 7.05 1.66
N ILE A 48 2.99 6.70 0.41
CA ILE A 48 2.90 7.64 -0.70
C ILE A 48 1.64 7.35 -1.50
N ARG A 49 0.82 8.38 -1.70
CA ARG A 49 -0.41 8.27 -2.49
C ARG A 49 -0.31 9.21 -3.68
N ILE A 50 -0.55 8.68 -4.86
CA ILE A 50 -0.45 9.42 -6.11
C ILE A 50 -1.75 9.26 -6.88
N GLY A 51 -2.41 10.39 -7.19
CA GLY A 51 -3.56 10.41 -8.07
C GLY A 51 -3.13 10.80 -9.47
N TYR A 52 -3.50 10.00 -10.46
CA TYR A 52 -3.13 10.23 -11.85
C TYR A 52 -4.15 9.65 -12.81
N TRP A 53 -4.01 9.98 -14.09
CA TRP A 53 -4.90 9.48 -15.14
C TRP A 53 -4.14 8.53 -16.05
N ASP A 54 -4.67 7.32 -16.21
CA ASP A 54 -4.08 6.29 -17.06
C ASP A 54 -5.09 5.19 -17.34
N ASP A 55 -4.76 4.27 -18.24
CA ASP A 55 -5.54 3.05 -18.42
C ASP A 55 -5.04 1.95 -17.47
N GLU A 56 -5.86 0.94 -17.28
CA GLU A 56 -5.56 -0.16 -16.36
C GLU A 56 -4.28 -0.93 -16.74
N THR A 57 -4.06 -1.13 -18.04
CA THR A 57 -2.90 -1.88 -18.53
C THR A 57 -1.59 -1.16 -18.22
N ASN A 58 -1.54 0.15 -18.49
CA ASN A 58 -0.36 0.96 -18.18
C ASN A 58 -0.13 1.07 -16.69
N SER A 59 -1.21 1.12 -15.89
CA SER A 59 -1.10 1.16 -14.43
C SER A 59 -0.41 -0.08 -13.87
N LYS A 60 -0.70 -1.25 -14.43
CA LYS A 60 -0.01 -2.50 -14.04
C LYS A 60 1.48 -2.42 -14.34
N THR A 61 1.84 -1.79 -15.45
CA THR A 61 3.25 -1.58 -15.81
C THR A 61 3.93 -0.65 -14.82
N ILE A 62 3.28 0.44 -14.43
CA ILE A 62 3.81 1.38 -13.43
C ILE A 62 4.04 0.67 -12.09
N VAL A 63 3.06 -0.11 -11.64
CA VAL A 63 3.20 -0.89 -10.40
C VAL A 63 4.41 -1.82 -10.48
N ALA A 64 4.58 -2.53 -11.59
CA ALA A 64 5.71 -3.44 -11.79
C ALA A 64 7.05 -2.70 -11.73
N ILE A 65 7.13 -1.51 -12.31
CA ILE A 65 8.35 -0.69 -12.28
C ILE A 65 8.66 -0.25 -10.84
N LEU A 66 7.65 0.23 -10.12
CA LEU A 66 7.82 0.70 -8.74
C LEU A 66 8.21 -0.44 -7.79
N GLU A 67 7.63 -1.62 -7.97
CA GLU A 67 7.95 -2.78 -7.14
C GLU A 67 9.37 -3.31 -7.35
N ARG A 68 10.03 -2.95 -8.44
CA ARG A 68 11.45 -3.30 -8.66
C ARG A 68 12.41 -2.44 -7.85
N ILE A 69 11.94 -1.33 -7.30
CA ILE A 69 12.76 -0.50 -6.42
C ILE A 69 12.89 -1.24 -5.09
N ILE A 70 14.13 -1.53 -4.68
CA ILE A 70 14.40 -2.35 -3.49
C ILE A 70 13.72 -1.80 -2.24
N GLU A 71 13.72 -0.48 -2.08
CA GLU A 71 13.17 0.20 -0.91
C GLU A 71 11.64 0.29 -0.91
N VAL A 72 10.98 -0.11 -1.99
CA VAL A 72 9.51 -0.17 -2.08
C VAL A 72 9.05 -1.55 -1.63
N PHE A 73 8.23 -1.61 -0.60
CA PHE A 73 7.74 -2.88 -0.04
C PHE A 73 6.51 -3.40 -0.75
N CYS A 74 5.58 -2.52 -1.10
CA CYS A 74 4.38 -2.91 -1.82
C CYS A 74 3.73 -1.69 -2.49
N CYS A 75 2.93 -1.96 -3.51
CA CYS A 75 2.29 -0.94 -4.31
C CYS A 75 0.93 -1.44 -4.80
N TYR A 76 -0.10 -0.65 -4.62
CA TYR A 76 -1.47 -0.99 -5.01
C TYR A 76 -2.09 0.15 -5.79
N THR A 77 -2.96 -0.19 -6.75
CA THR A 77 -3.76 0.80 -7.47
C THR A 77 -5.24 0.58 -7.19
N GLN A 78 -5.99 1.67 -7.19
CA GLN A 78 -7.44 1.66 -7.04
C GLN A 78 -8.04 2.63 -8.04
N ASN A 79 -9.08 2.18 -8.76
CA ASN A 79 -9.91 3.09 -9.53
C ASN A 79 -10.93 3.75 -8.59
N GLU A 80 -11.78 4.66 -9.09
CA GLU A 80 -12.74 5.37 -8.26
C GLU A 80 -13.72 4.44 -7.53
N LYS A 81 -14.15 3.37 -8.20
CA LYS A 81 -15.03 2.38 -7.59
C LYS A 81 -14.35 1.63 -6.47
N GLU A 82 -13.12 1.22 -6.68
CA GLU A 82 -12.35 0.50 -5.68
C GLU A 82 -11.99 1.35 -4.46
N LEU A 83 -11.88 2.67 -4.62
CA LEU A 83 -11.68 3.57 -3.49
C LEU A 83 -12.85 3.51 -2.50
N GLU A 84 -14.07 3.24 -3.00
CA GLU A 84 -15.26 3.12 -2.16
C GLU A 84 -15.40 1.73 -1.54
N THR A 85 -14.88 0.69 -2.19
CA THR A 85 -15.13 -0.70 -1.81
C THR A 85 -13.96 -1.40 -1.14
N HIS A 86 -12.75 -0.85 -1.25
CA HIS A 86 -11.52 -1.46 -0.74
C HIS A 86 -10.71 -0.45 0.05
N GLN A 87 -9.91 -0.96 0.96
CA GLN A 87 -8.93 -0.19 1.72
C GLN A 87 -7.54 -0.75 1.51
N ILE A 88 -6.56 0.13 1.43
CA ILE A 88 -5.15 -0.26 1.44
C ILE A 88 -4.67 -0.12 2.89
N LEU A 89 -4.27 -1.24 3.47
CA LEU A 89 -3.87 -1.30 4.88
C LEU A 89 -2.40 -1.59 5.03
N LEU A 90 -1.78 -0.90 5.97
CA LEU A 90 -0.47 -1.25 6.51
C LEU A 90 -0.67 -1.46 8.01
N PHE A 91 -0.26 -2.58 8.52
CA PHE A 91 -0.50 -2.89 9.92
C PHE A 91 0.58 -3.80 10.51
N LYS A 92 0.59 -3.86 11.81
CA LYS A 92 1.54 -4.61 12.61
C LYS A 92 0.77 -5.65 13.39
N ILE A 93 1.23 -6.90 13.35
CA ILE A 93 0.58 -8.00 14.06
C ILE A 93 1.63 -8.83 14.80
N PRO A 94 1.34 -9.25 16.05
CA PRO A 94 2.23 -10.17 16.74
C PRO A 94 2.41 -11.48 15.96
N ILE A 95 3.62 -12.01 15.92
CA ILE A 95 3.96 -13.23 15.17
C ILE A 95 3.04 -14.40 15.56
N ILE A 96 2.69 -14.51 16.84
CA ILE A 96 1.83 -15.58 17.32
C ILE A 96 0.43 -15.59 16.71
N HIS A 97 0.00 -14.46 16.14
CA HIS A 97 -1.32 -14.33 15.53
C HIS A 97 -1.31 -14.47 14.01
N LYS A 98 -0.15 -14.73 13.40
CA LYS A 98 -0.02 -14.82 11.94
C LYS A 98 -1.02 -15.78 11.30
N LYS A 99 -1.22 -16.94 11.91
CA LYS A 99 -2.12 -17.98 11.36
C LYS A 99 -3.57 -17.51 11.27
N GLN A 100 -3.97 -16.57 12.11
CA GLN A 100 -5.36 -16.10 12.16
C GLN A 100 -5.75 -15.26 10.95
N ILE A 101 -4.77 -14.70 10.25
CA ILE A 101 -5.00 -13.79 9.11
C ILE A 101 -4.56 -14.34 7.76
N THR A 102 -4.10 -15.58 7.69
CA THR A 102 -3.61 -16.18 6.43
C THR A 102 -4.66 -16.27 5.34
N ARG A 103 -5.94 -16.27 5.70
CA ARG A 103 -7.06 -16.31 4.74
C ARG A 103 -7.31 -14.98 4.04
N PHE A 104 -6.72 -13.89 4.52
CA PHE A 104 -6.90 -12.56 3.93
C PHE A 104 -5.84 -12.30 2.86
N PRO A 105 -6.13 -11.45 1.86
CA PRO A 105 -5.15 -11.09 0.82
C PRO A 105 -4.10 -10.12 1.35
N ILE A 106 -3.20 -10.63 2.17
CA ILE A 106 -2.21 -9.86 2.91
C ILE A 106 -0.80 -10.30 2.51
N SER A 107 0.08 -9.34 2.31
CA SER A 107 1.50 -9.56 2.11
C SER A 107 2.25 -9.32 3.41
N TYR A 108 3.12 -10.25 3.76
CA TYR A 108 4.01 -10.12 4.92
C TYR A 108 5.31 -9.51 4.43
N LEU A 109 5.60 -8.29 4.87
CA LEU A 109 6.72 -7.52 4.36
C LEU A 109 8.03 -7.85 5.05
N PHE A 110 8.05 -7.74 6.37
CA PHE A 110 9.23 -8.05 7.17
C PHE A 110 8.85 -8.19 8.65
N GLN A 111 9.76 -8.79 9.42
CA GLN A 111 9.62 -8.90 10.87
C GLN A 111 10.34 -7.76 11.56
N GLU A 112 9.71 -7.21 12.58
CA GLU A 112 10.31 -6.22 13.46
C GLU A 112 10.05 -6.66 14.89
N LYS A 113 11.09 -7.13 15.57
CA LYS A 113 11.00 -7.73 16.91
C LYS A 113 10.03 -8.92 16.89
N GLU A 114 8.95 -8.86 17.67
CA GLU A 114 7.97 -9.94 17.77
C GLU A 114 6.75 -9.72 16.90
N HIS A 115 6.86 -8.83 15.90
CA HIS A 115 5.75 -8.47 15.03
C HIS A 115 6.07 -8.69 13.56
N TRP A 116 5.03 -8.99 12.78
CA TRP A 116 5.06 -8.90 11.33
C TRP A 116 4.49 -7.55 10.89
N ILE A 117 5.17 -6.92 9.96
CA ILE A 117 4.64 -5.74 9.26
C ILE A 117 3.99 -6.26 8.00
N CYS A 118 2.72 -5.93 7.83
CA CYS A 118 1.89 -6.48 6.76
C CYS A 118 1.18 -5.37 6.00
N CYS A 119 0.89 -5.62 4.72
CA CYS A 119 0.05 -4.74 3.93
C CYS A 119 -0.91 -5.55 3.07
N GLY A 120 -1.98 -4.89 2.60
CA GLY A 120 -2.92 -5.54 1.72
C GLY A 120 -3.98 -4.57 1.20
N LYS A 121 -4.57 -4.93 0.06
CA LYS A 121 -5.75 -4.27 -0.50
C LYS A 121 -6.94 -5.14 -0.13
N ILE A 122 -7.79 -4.67 0.78
CA ILE A 122 -8.81 -5.47 1.43
C ILE A 122 -10.19 -4.85 1.21
N ALA A 123 -11.17 -5.67 0.77
CA ALA A 123 -12.54 -5.25 0.64
C ALA A 123 -13.08 -4.81 2.01
N ASN A 124 -13.93 -3.77 2.03
CA ASN A 124 -14.46 -3.20 3.28
C ASN A 124 -15.14 -4.25 4.18
N GLU A 125 -15.88 -5.17 3.60
CA GLU A 125 -16.52 -6.27 4.35
C GLU A 125 -15.49 -7.18 5.02
N HIS A 126 -14.38 -7.47 4.37
CA HIS A 126 -13.29 -8.28 4.92
C HIS A 126 -12.50 -7.53 5.97
N PHE A 127 -12.45 -6.21 5.87
CA PHE A 127 -11.80 -5.37 6.87
C PHE A 127 -12.46 -5.51 8.25
N TYR A 128 -13.79 -5.49 8.28
CA TYR A 128 -14.53 -5.72 9.52
C TYR A 128 -14.27 -7.11 10.09
N THR A 129 -14.25 -8.12 9.23
CA THR A 129 -13.94 -9.49 9.64
C THR A 129 -12.53 -9.58 10.21
N LEU A 130 -11.56 -8.93 9.57
CA LEU A 130 -10.19 -8.88 10.04
C LEU A 130 -10.08 -8.24 11.43
N GLN A 131 -10.74 -7.10 11.61
CA GLN A 131 -10.76 -6.43 12.91
C GLN A 131 -11.37 -7.32 14.00
N ASN A 132 -12.49 -7.97 13.70
CA ASN A 132 -13.17 -8.84 14.67
C ASN A 132 -12.34 -10.08 15.00
N THR A 133 -11.63 -10.65 14.04
CA THR A 133 -10.77 -11.80 14.24
C THR A 133 -9.64 -11.48 15.21
N LEU A 134 -9.16 -10.25 15.22
CA LEU A 134 -7.99 -9.82 15.97
C LEU A 134 -8.31 -8.84 17.10
N THR A 135 -9.58 -8.76 17.55
CA THR A 135 -10.01 -7.80 18.57
C THR A 135 -9.23 -7.88 19.88
N GLN A 136 -8.69 -9.03 20.23
CA GLN A 136 -7.90 -9.20 21.43
C GLN A 136 -6.39 -9.06 21.18
N SER A 137 -6.01 -8.78 19.95
CA SER A 137 -4.61 -8.66 19.55
C SER A 137 -4.25 -7.19 19.39
N THR A 138 -2.99 -6.87 19.62
CA THR A 138 -2.49 -5.51 19.42
C THR A 138 -2.30 -5.22 17.93
N LEU A 139 -3.41 -5.11 17.21
CA LEU A 139 -3.41 -4.76 15.80
C LEU A 139 -3.27 -3.25 15.66
N GLN A 140 -2.21 -2.79 15.01
CA GLN A 140 -1.92 -1.37 14.84
C GLN A 140 -1.96 -1.02 13.36
N PHE A 141 -2.94 -0.22 12.96
CA PHE A 141 -3.10 0.25 11.57
C PHE A 141 -2.46 1.61 11.36
N ASN A 142 -2.01 1.82 10.13
CA ASN A 142 -1.50 3.11 9.66
C ASN A 142 -2.34 3.66 8.51
#